data_bdfc65f8e2ac7f3cae87117a6f9b94b1
#
_entry.id   bdfc65f8e2ac7f3cae87117a6f9b94b1
#
_cell.length_a   1.000
_cell.length_b   1.000
_cell.length_c   1.000
_cell.angle_alpha   90.00
_cell.angle_beta   90.00
_cell.angle_gamma   90.00
#
_symmetry.space_group_name_H-M   'P 1'
#
loop_
_entity.id
_entity.type
_entity.pdbx_description
1 polymer ?
#
loop_
_entity_poly.entity_id
_entity_poly.type
_entity_poly.pdbx_seq_one_letter_code
_entity_poly.pdbx_strand_id
1 'polypeptide(L)'
;MAKKGGAAKTNAMRILEKLGIAYEALAYDDDGEHALAKGAAGMTAQKIGVDPATVFKTIVMRSDSKEIFVFLQNALHEINLKKARVASGAKEIAPVRPEELLALTGYVRGGCSPLGMKKQFKTFIDNSALACEKIHISAGVRGTQLCLAPQDLAKACGGEFVDLLLGG
;
A
#
# COMPACT_ATOMS: atom_id res chain seq x y z
N MET A 1 -4.07 4.23 -20.58
CA MET A 1 -2.96 3.28 -20.68
C MET A 1 -1.80 3.69 -19.80
N ALA A 2 -1.21 2.74 -19.12
CA ALA A 2 -0.06 2.98 -18.29
C ALA A 2 1.17 3.31 -19.15
N LYS A 3 1.94 4.28 -18.71
CA LYS A 3 3.24 4.60 -19.31
C LYS A 3 4.33 4.03 -18.41
N LYS A 4 5.31 3.35 -18.98
CA LYS A 4 6.50 2.98 -18.24
C LYS A 4 7.23 4.26 -17.88
N GLY A 5 7.45 4.45 -16.59
CA GLY A 5 7.81 5.75 -16.07
C GLY A 5 9.23 6.19 -16.33
N GLY A 6 9.37 7.44 -16.77
CA GLY A 6 10.60 8.20 -16.72
C GLY A 6 10.66 9.19 -15.57
N ALA A 7 9.81 9.03 -14.54
CA ALA A 7 9.79 9.91 -13.38
C ALA A 7 11.00 9.70 -12.48
N ALA A 8 11.34 10.71 -11.68
CA ALA A 8 12.38 10.61 -10.67
C ALA A 8 12.11 9.43 -9.73
N LYS A 9 13.17 8.73 -9.31
CA LYS A 9 13.06 7.59 -8.42
C LYS A 9 12.55 8.01 -7.05
N THR A 10 11.56 7.27 -6.55
CA THR A 10 11.03 7.44 -5.20
C THR A 10 11.87 6.63 -4.19
N ASN A 11 11.65 6.90 -2.90
CA ASN A 11 12.28 6.09 -1.85
C ASN A 11 11.90 4.61 -1.95
N ALA A 12 10.65 4.33 -2.30
CA ALA A 12 10.19 2.95 -2.50
C ALA A 12 10.99 2.25 -3.59
N MET A 13 11.21 2.90 -4.72
CA MET A 13 12.00 2.35 -5.82
C MET A 13 13.46 2.12 -5.41
N ARG A 14 14.04 3.06 -4.67
CA ARG A 14 15.42 2.94 -4.19
C ARG A 14 15.63 1.75 -3.26
N ILE A 15 14.65 1.49 -2.38
CA ILE A 15 14.68 0.33 -1.49
C ILE A 15 14.68 -0.96 -2.29
N LEU A 16 13.81 -1.08 -3.28
CA LEU A 16 13.74 -2.28 -4.13
C LEU A 16 15.03 -2.50 -4.91
N GLU A 17 15.59 -1.44 -5.48
CA GLU A 17 16.84 -1.52 -6.23
C GLU A 17 18.02 -1.91 -5.32
N LYS A 18 18.08 -1.35 -4.14
CA LYS A 18 19.09 -1.70 -3.13
C LYS A 18 19.03 -3.16 -2.74
N LEU A 19 17.82 -3.74 -2.66
CA LEU A 19 17.61 -5.14 -2.32
C LEU A 19 17.72 -6.09 -3.50
N GLY A 20 17.93 -5.55 -4.72
CA GLY A 20 17.98 -6.37 -5.93
C GLY A 20 16.65 -6.96 -6.33
N ILE A 21 15.55 -6.35 -5.94
CA ILE A 21 14.18 -6.81 -6.24
C ILE A 21 13.69 -6.17 -7.53
N ALA A 22 13.28 -7.00 -8.47
CA ALA A 22 12.72 -6.54 -9.74
C ALA A 22 11.32 -5.96 -9.52
N TYR A 23 11.03 -4.86 -10.19
CA TYR A 23 9.73 -4.22 -10.17
C TYR A 23 9.47 -3.50 -11.49
N GLU A 24 8.22 -3.20 -11.76
CA GLU A 24 7.82 -2.38 -12.89
C GLU A 24 7.07 -1.15 -12.37
N ALA A 25 7.40 0.04 -12.88
CA ALA A 25 6.74 1.27 -12.51
C ALA A 25 5.72 1.64 -13.59
N LEU A 26 4.47 1.83 -13.19
CA LEU A 26 3.35 2.15 -14.07
C LEU A 26 2.80 3.53 -13.72
N ALA A 27 2.99 4.50 -14.62
CA ALA A 27 2.47 5.85 -14.45
C ALA A 27 1.08 5.99 -15.05
N TYR A 28 0.25 6.82 -14.43
CA TYR A 28 -1.09 7.15 -14.91
C TYR A 28 -1.44 8.59 -14.52
N ASP A 29 -2.45 9.15 -15.18
CA ASP A 29 -2.89 10.51 -14.87
C ASP A 29 -3.58 10.54 -13.51
N ASP A 30 -3.04 11.34 -12.59
CA ASP A 30 -3.62 11.55 -11.27
C ASP A 30 -4.60 12.72 -11.35
N ASP A 31 -5.88 12.43 -11.13
CA ASP A 31 -6.97 13.43 -11.19
C ASP A 31 -7.11 14.20 -9.86
N GLY A 32 -6.10 14.16 -9.00
CA GLY A 32 -6.11 14.91 -7.74
C GLY A 32 -7.19 14.45 -6.78
N GLU A 33 -8.30 15.19 -6.73
CA GLU A 33 -9.42 14.88 -5.82
C GLU A 33 -10.00 13.48 -6.03
N HIS A 34 -10.04 13.00 -7.26
CA HIS A 34 -10.56 11.67 -7.57
C HIS A 34 -9.69 10.56 -6.99
N ALA A 35 -8.40 10.80 -6.85
CA ALA A 35 -7.48 9.82 -6.27
C ALA A 35 -7.78 9.55 -4.78
N LEU A 36 -8.50 10.45 -4.13
CA LEU A 36 -8.85 10.35 -2.70
C LEU A 36 -10.31 9.95 -2.49
N ALA A 37 -11.09 9.85 -3.56
CA ALA A 37 -12.51 9.52 -3.50
C ALA A 37 -12.71 8.02 -3.26
N LYS A 38 -13.89 7.69 -2.71
CA LYS A 38 -14.33 6.30 -2.62
C LYS A 38 -14.39 5.70 -4.02
N GLY A 39 -13.77 4.54 -4.20
CA GLY A 39 -13.69 3.89 -5.52
C GLY A 39 -12.47 4.26 -6.33
N ALA A 40 -11.57 5.09 -5.81
CA ALA A 40 -10.35 5.51 -6.49
C ALA A 40 -9.47 4.34 -6.93
N ALA A 41 -9.47 3.25 -6.16
CA ALA A 41 -8.69 2.05 -6.48
C ALA A 41 -9.15 1.39 -7.78
N GLY A 42 -10.47 1.31 -8.01
CA GLY A 42 -11.02 0.78 -9.26
C GLY A 42 -10.62 1.66 -10.44
N MET A 43 -10.62 2.97 -10.26
CA MET A 43 -10.17 3.94 -11.27
C MET A 43 -8.68 3.79 -11.57
N THR A 44 -7.86 3.59 -10.54
CA THR A 44 -6.42 3.35 -10.72
C THR A 44 -6.19 2.09 -11.54
N ALA A 45 -6.85 0.99 -11.19
CA ALA A 45 -6.75 -0.26 -11.93
C ALA A 45 -7.13 -0.10 -13.41
N GLN A 46 -8.20 0.62 -13.68
CA GLN A 46 -8.65 0.90 -15.04
C GLN A 46 -7.62 1.71 -15.82
N LYS A 47 -7.05 2.75 -15.21
CA LYS A 47 -6.05 3.62 -15.84
C LYS A 47 -4.77 2.90 -16.22
N ILE A 48 -4.32 1.95 -15.39
CA ILE A 48 -3.11 1.18 -15.69
C ILE A 48 -3.40 -0.13 -16.41
N GLY A 49 -4.68 -0.47 -16.62
CA GLY A 49 -5.07 -1.64 -17.40
C GLY A 49 -4.83 -2.97 -16.69
N VAL A 50 -5.06 -3.02 -15.36
CA VAL A 50 -4.84 -4.23 -14.58
C VAL A 50 -6.13 -4.66 -13.87
N ASP A 51 -6.13 -5.92 -13.41
CA ASP A 51 -7.23 -6.46 -12.62
C ASP A 51 -7.27 -5.72 -11.26
N PRO A 52 -8.44 -5.12 -10.90
CA PRO A 52 -8.58 -4.43 -9.61
C PRO A 52 -8.24 -5.31 -8.40
N ALA A 53 -8.40 -6.63 -8.51
CA ALA A 53 -8.03 -7.56 -7.42
C ALA A 53 -6.54 -7.56 -7.11
N THR A 54 -5.69 -7.04 -8.00
CA THR A 54 -4.24 -6.95 -7.81
C THR A 54 -3.78 -5.61 -7.24
N VAL A 55 -4.68 -4.64 -7.09
CA VAL A 55 -4.33 -3.31 -6.59
C VAL A 55 -4.51 -3.26 -5.07
N PHE A 56 -3.43 -2.99 -4.36
CA PHE A 56 -3.40 -2.96 -2.90
C PHE A 56 -3.17 -1.55 -2.39
N LYS A 57 -3.91 -1.17 -1.36
CA LYS A 57 -3.75 0.13 -0.69
C LYS A 57 -3.00 -0.04 0.62
N THR A 58 -2.28 1.00 1.01
CA THR A 58 -1.53 1.07 2.25
C THR A 58 -2.31 1.90 3.26
N ILE A 59 -2.62 1.31 4.41
CA ILE A 59 -3.39 1.95 5.47
C ILE A 59 -2.49 2.03 6.70
N VAL A 60 -2.27 3.24 7.20
CA VAL A 60 -1.47 3.48 8.41
C VAL A 60 -2.43 3.69 9.58
N MET A 61 -2.26 2.90 10.62
CA MET A 61 -3.15 2.90 11.77
C MET A 61 -2.39 3.10 13.08
N ARG A 62 -3.09 3.67 14.06
CA ARG A 62 -2.56 3.86 15.42
C ARG A 62 -3.38 3.05 16.41
N SER A 63 -2.69 2.34 17.30
CA SER A 63 -3.34 1.58 18.37
C SER A 63 -3.62 2.45 19.59
N ASP A 64 -4.37 1.89 20.53
CA ASP A 64 -4.64 2.52 21.84
C ASP A 64 -3.35 2.78 22.63
N SER A 65 -2.30 1.97 22.41
CA SER A 65 -0.98 2.17 23.01
C SER A 65 -0.10 3.17 22.25
N LYS A 66 -0.64 3.85 21.23
CA LYS A 66 0.06 4.82 20.37
C LYS A 66 1.04 4.19 19.39
N GLU A 67 1.06 2.88 19.27
CA GLU A 67 1.91 2.19 18.31
C GLU A 67 1.34 2.31 16.90
N ILE A 68 2.22 2.48 15.90
CA ILE A 68 1.83 2.62 14.50
C ILE A 68 2.01 1.29 13.79
N PHE A 69 0.99 0.91 13.02
CA PHE A 69 0.99 -0.30 12.20
C PHE A 69 0.61 0.05 10.77
N VAL A 70 1.14 -0.71 9.83
CA VAL A 70 0.84 -0.54 8.40
C VAL A 70 0.12 -1.79 7.90
N PHE A 71 -0.99 -1.59 7.21
CA PHE A 71 -1.78 -2.68 6.64
C PHE A 71 -1.90 -2.49 5.14
N LEU A 72 -1.65 -3.56 4.38
CA LEU A 72 -1.86 -3.60 2.94
C LEU A 72 -2.97 -4.57 2.63
N GLN A 73 -3.95 -4.12 1.88
CA GLN A 73 -5.04 -4.98 1.43
C GLN A 73 -5.57 -4.53 0.08
N ASN A 74 -6.37 -5.38 -0.54
CA ASN A 74 -7.00 -5.04 -1.79
C ASN A 74 -7.80 -3.74 -1.65
N ALA A 75 -7.57 -2.83 -2.55
CA ALA A 75 -8.07 -1.47 -2.47
C ALA A 75 -9.59 -1.35 -2.69
N LEU A 76 -10.24 -2.42 -3.18
CA LEU A 76 -11.70 -2.45 -3.37
C LEU A 76 -12.45 -2.75 -2.07
N HIS A 77 -11.77 -3.21 -1.04
CA HIS A 77 -12.38 -3.65 0.21
C HIS A 77 -12.04 -2.74 1.37
N GLU A 78 -12.96 -2.67 2.34
CA GLU A 78 -12.70 -2.02 3.62
C GLU A 78 -11.95 -2.97 4.54
N ILE A 79 -11.08 -2.43 5.39
CA ILE A 79 -10.35 -3.24 6.36
C ILE A 79 -11.31 -3.71 7.47
N ASN A 80 -11.18 -4.98 7.85
CA ASN A 80 -11.87 -5.51 9.01
C ASN A 80 -11.09 -5.13 10.27
N LEU A 81 -11.61 -4.19 11.05
CA LEU A 81 -10.93 -3.69 12.24
C LEU A 81 -10.69 -4.79 13.29
N LYS A 82 -11.59 -5.75 13.41
CA LYS A 82 -11.42 -6.89 14.32
C LYS A 82 -10.18 -7.71 13.91
N LYS A 83 -10.05 -8.01 12.63
CA LYS A 83 -8.89 -8.76 12.10
C LYS A 83 -7.60 -7.96 12.23
N ALA A 84 -7.66 -6.65 12.02
CA ALA A 84 -6.51 -5.77 12.23
C ALA A 84 -6.06 -5.78 13.69
N ARG A 85 -7.00 -5.76 14.64
CA ARG A 85 -6.69 -5.87 16.07
C ARG A 85 -6.04 -7.21 16.39
N VAL A 86 -6.57 -8.30 15.85
CA VAL A 86 -6.00 -9.63 16.07
C VAL A 86 -4.57 -9.71 15.53
N ALA A 87 -4.34 -9.23 14.32
CA ALA A 87 -3.02 -9.26 13.70
C ALA A 87 -1.99 -8.42 14.47
N SER A 88 -2.39 -7.23 14.90
CA SER A 88 -1.49 -6.29 15.60
C SER A 88 -1.37 -6.54 17.10
N GLY A 89 -2.31 -7.27 17.69
CA GLY A 89 -2.38 -7.44 19.15
C GLY A 89 -2.96 -6.22 19.88
N ALA A 90 -3.43 -5.22 19.15
CA ALA A 90 -3.99 -4.01 19.74
C ALA A 90 -5.42 -4.25 20.24
N LYS A 91 -5.79 -3.57 21.32
CA LYS A 91 -7.17 -3.59 21.83
C LYS A 91 -8.08 -2.72 20.99
N GLU A 92 -7.57 -1.53 20.61
CA GLU A 92 -8.26 -0.59 19.74
C GLU A 92 -7.27 -0.14 18.66
N ILE A 93 -7.79 0.11 17.47
CA ILE A 93 -6.97 0.55 16.34
C ILE A 93 -7.83 1.42 15.40
N ALA A 94 -7.23 2.48 14.87
CA ALA A 94 -7.92 3.38 13.94
C ALA A 94 -6.93 3.97 12.95
N PRO A 95 -7.38 4.30 11.72
CA PRO A 95 -6.52 5.00 10.77
C PRO A 95 -6.00 6.31 11.35
N VAL A 96 -4.73 6.62 11.06
CA VAL A 96 -4.19 7.93 11.40
C VAL A 96 -4.88 9.00 10.55
N ARG A 97 -4.94 10.22 11.06
CA ARG A 97 -5.53 11.34 10.30
C ARG A 97 -4.65 11.66 9.09
N PRO A 98 -5.24 12.05 7.95
CA PRO A 98 -4.46 12.39 6.76
C PRO A 98 -3.36 13.42 7.00
N GLU A 99 -3.61 14.42 7.85
CA GLU A 99 -2.63 15.46 8.17
C GLU A 99 -1.43 14.95 8.98
N GLU A 100 -1.55 13.79 9.63
CA GLU A 100 -0.45 13.17 10.38
C GLU A 100 0.42 12.29 9.48
N LEU A 101 -0.10 11.87 8.34
CA LEU A 101 0.53 10.85 7.50
C LEU A 101 1.92 11.26 7.02
N LEU A 102 2.07 12.49 6.55
CA LEU A 102 3.34 13.00 6.04
C LEU A 102 4.43 12.99 7.12
N ALA A 103 4.10 13.45 8.32
CA ALA A 103 5.06 13.46 9.43
C ALA A 103 5.48 12.07 9.85
N LEU A 104 4.55 11.11 9.83
CA LEU A 104 4.81 9.73 10.24
C LEU A 104 5.58 8.93 9.18
N THR A 105 5.22 9.08 7.92
CA THR A 105 5.70 8.18 6.86
C THR A 105 6.61 8.84 5.83
N GLY A 106 6.48 10.14 5.65
CA GLY A 106 7.12 10.87 4.55
C GLY A 106 6.30 10.86 3.27
N TYR A 107 5.12 10.25 3.28
CA TYR A 107 4.22 10.16 2.13
C TYR A 107 2.90 10.87 2.40
N VAL A 108 2.24 11.30 1.33
CA VAL A 108 0.92 11.93 1.41
C VAL A 108 -0.18 10.92 1.10
N ARG A 109 -1.41 11.25 1.49
CA ARG A 109 -2.59 10.44 1.18
C ARG A 109 -2.73 10.27 -0.34
N GLY A 110 -2.98 9.04 -0.77
CA GLY A 110 -3.05 8.69 -2.20
C GLY A 110 -1.70 8.33 -2.80
N GLY A 111 -0.60 8.62 -2.12
CA GLY A 111 0.76 8.28 -2.55
C GLY A 111 1.56 7.57 -1.47
N CYS A 112 0.89 6.95 -0.50
CA CYS A 112 1.58 6.28 0.60
C CYS A 112 2.00 4.86 0.19
N SER A 113 3.31 4.61 0.22
CA SER A 113 3.90 3.29 -0.05
C SER A 113 4.29 2.61 1.26
N PRO A 114 4.22 1.26 1.32
CA PRO A 114 4.74 0.53 2.48
C PRO A 114 6.26 0.48 2.50
N LEU A 115 6.91 0.90 1.41
CA LEU A 115 8.36 0.88 1.24
C LEU A 115 8.93 2.28 1.39
N GLY A 116 10.08 2.39 2.09
CA GLY A 116 10.79 3.65 2.16
C GLY A 116 10.17 4.70 3.09
N MET A 117 9.34 4.29 4.03
CA MET A 117 8.83 5.19 5.07
C MET A 117 9.97 5.74 5.93
N LYS A 118 9.77 6.91 6.55
CA LYS A 118 10.74 7.52 7.46
C LYS A 118 11.20 6.56 8.56
N LYS A 119 10.29 5.70 9.03
CA LYS A 119 10.55 4.65 9.99
C LYS A 119 9.87 3.38 9.52
N GLN A 120 10.54 2.24 9.67
CA GLN A 120 9.93 0.95 9.34
C GLN A 120 8.97 0.54 10.46
N PHE A 121 7.68 0.66 10.18
CA PHE A 121 6.62 0.20 11.08
C PHE A 121 6.30 -1.26 10.81
N LYS A 122 5.75 -1.95 11.81
CA LYS A 122 5.28 -3.31 11.63
C LYS A 122 4.17 -3.35 10.58
N THR A 123 4.34 -4.20 9.57
CA THR A 123 3.50 -4.22 8.38
C THR A 123 2.83 -5.57 8.21
N PHE A 124 1.53 -5.54 7.91
CA PHE A 124 0.72 -6.73 7.64
C PHE A 124 0.15 -6.63 6.24
N ILE A 125 0.19 -7.72 5.51
CA ILE A 125 -0.30 -7.80 4.13
C ILE A 125 -1.44 -8.81 4.10
N ASP A 126 -2.60 -8.42 3.55
CA ASP A 126 -3.70 -9.38 3.42
C ASP A 126 -3.27 -10.57 2.58
N ASN A 127 -3.60 -11.76 3.04
CA ASN A 127 -3.17 -13.00 2.39
C ASN A 127 -3.79 -13.22 1.01
N SER A 128 -4.79 -12.44 0.59
CA SER A 128 -5.28 -12.46 -0.79
C SER A 128 -4.20 -12.10 -1.80
N ALA A 129 -3.16 -11.38 -1.37
CA ALA A 129 -2.00 -11.08 -2.22
C ALA A 129 -1.29 -12.34 -2.70
N LEU A 130 -1.32 -13.41 -1.91
CA LEU A 130 -0.67 -14.68 -2.26
C LEU A 130 -1.35 -15.41 -3.43
N ALA A 131 -2.59 -15.05 -3.74
CA ALA A 131 -3.30 -15.56 -4.91
C ALA A 131 -2.92 -14.83 -6.20
N CYS A 132 -2.15 -13.74 -6.10
CA CYS A 132 -1.71 -12.95 -7.24
C CYS A 132 -0.25 -13.27 -7.56
N GLU A 133 0.06 -13.41 -8.84
CA GLU A 133 1.46 -13.52 -9.28
C GLU A 133 2.21 -12.21 -9.01
N LYS A 134 1.54 -11.09 -9.30
CA LYS A 134 2.04 -9.74 -9.05
C LYS A 134 0.94 -8.87 -8.46
N ILE A 135 1.32 -7.94 -7.62
CA ILE A 135 0.42 -6.93 -7.05
C ILE A 135 0.89 -5.54 -7.40
N HIS A 136 0.00 -4.57 -7.26
CA HIS A 136 0.27 -3.17 -7.55
C HIS A 136 0.11 -2.35 -6.27
N ILE A 137 1.12 -1.57 -5.93
CA ILE A 137 1.13 -0.70 -4.75
C ILE A 137 1.56 0.70 -5.15
N SER A 138 1.27 1.69 -4.30
CA SER A 138 1.77 3.04 -4.55
C SER A 138 3.30 3.07 -4.57
N ALA A 139 3.84 3.83 -5.51
CA ALA A 139 5.28 4.04 -5.64
C ALA A 139 5.83 5.07 -4.63
N GLY A 140 4.97 5.70 -3.82
CA GLY A 140 5.34 6.78 -2.91
C GLY A 140 5.03 8.16 -3.48
N VAL A 141 4.32 8.21 -4.58
CA VAL A 141 3.84 9.43 -5.22
C VAL A 141 2.53 9.11 -5.92
N ARG A 142 1.60 10.06 -5.94
CA ARG A 142 0.36 9.91 -6.71
C ARG A 142 0.69 9.77 -8.20
N GLY A 143 -0.04 8.92 -8.89
CA GLY A 143 0.10 8.76 -10.33
C GLY A 143 1.12 7.72 -10.76
N THR A 144 1.72 6.99 -9.82
CA THR A 144 2.64 5.89 -10.14
C THR A 144 2.40 4.71 -9.21
N GLN A 145 2.27 3.53 -9.79
CA GLN A 145 2.16 2.26 -9.07
C GLN A 145 3.41 1.43 -9.33
N LEU A 146 3.78 0.63 -8.35
CA LEU A 146 4.83 -0.39 -8.51
C LEU A 146 4.19 -1.75 -8.63
N CYS A 147 4.64 -2.53 -9.60
CA CYS A 147 4.20 -3.91 -9.83
C CYS A 147 5.33 -4.85 -9.44
N LEU A 148 5.06 -5.76 -8.50
CA LEU A 148 6.06 -6.72 -8.03
C LEU A 148 5.38 -7.94 -7.42
N ALA A 149 6.16 -9.00 -7.22
CA ALA A 149 5.65 -10.21 -6.56
C ALA A 149 5.34 -9.92 -5.07
N PRO A 150 4.23 -10.44 -4.53
CA PRO A 150 3.86 -10.17 -3.14
C PRO A 150 4.90 -10.68 -2.12
N GLN A 151 5.55 -11.79 -2.39
CA GLN A 151 6.61 -12.31 -1.54
C GLN A 151 7.82 -11.36 -1.48
N ASP A 152 8.16 -10.75 -2.62
CA ASP A 152 9.24 -9.77 -2.69
C ASP A 152 8.88 -8.51 -1.91
N LEU A 153 7.62 -8.07 -1.98
CA LEU A 153 7.15 -6.94 -1.20
C LEU A 153 7.26 -7.23 0.31
N ALA A 154 6.81 -8.40 0.73
CA ALA A 154 6.88 -8.80 2.13
C ALA A 154 8.33 -8.80 2.63
N LYS A 155 9.25 -9.31 1.82
CA LYS A 155 10.68 -9.31 2.13
C LYS A 155 11.22 -7.89 2.27
N ALA A 156 10.81 -6.99 1.37
CA ALA A 156 11.33 -5.62 1.34
C ALA A 156 10.83 -4.76 2.51
N CYS A 157 9.59 -4.98 2.97
CA CYS A 157 9.01 -4.18 4.05
C CYS A 157 8.90 -4.91 5.39
N GLY A 158 9.39 -6.15 5.47
CA GLY A 158 9.21 -6.96 6.67
C GLY A 158 7.76 -7.34 6.92
N GLY A 159 6.98 -7.45 5.86
CA GLY A 159 5.54 -7.71 5.94
C GLY A 159 5.19 -9.14 6.33
N GLU A 160 4.11 -9.28 7.07
CA GLU A 160 3.56 -10.56 7.48
C GLU A 160 2.21 -10.75 6.83
N PHE A 161 1.99 -11.91 6.18
CA PHE A 161 0.72 -12.21 5.53
C PHE A 161 -0.31 -12.65 6.58
N VAL A 162 -1.45 -11.98 6.59
CA VAL A 162 -2.54 -12.23 7.55
C VAL A 162 -3.88 -12.03 6.87
N ASP A 163 -4.95 -12.47 7.50
CA ASP A 163 -6.31 -12.23 7.03
C ASP A 163 -6.81 -10.86 7.54
N LEU A 164 -7.16 -9.96 6.62
CA LEU A 164 -7.60 -8.60 6.95
C LEU A 164 -8.97 -8.24 6.39
N LEU A 165 -9.56 -9.06 5.52
CA LEU A 165 -10.79 -8.70 4.80
C LEU A 165 -12.04 -9.23 5.48
N LEU A 166 -13.16 -8.49 5.32
CA LEU A 166 -14.48 -8.93 5.74
C LEU A 166 -14.87 -10.19 4.97
N GLY A 167 -15.38 -11.19 5.70
CA GLY A 167 -15.87 -12.44 5.11
C GLY A 167 -14.80 -13.36 4.57
N GLY A 168 -13.54 -13.01 4.79
CA GLY A 168 -12.41 -13.82 4.32
C GLY A 168 -12.04 -14.94 5.26
#